data_0718f530bd90ca058c4c75e08d3ee00c
#
_entry.id   0718f530bd90ca058c4c75e08d3ee00c
#
_cell.length_a   1.000
_cell.length_b   1.000
_cell.length_c   1.000
_cell.angle_alpha   90.00
_cell.angle_beta   90.00
_cell.angle_gamma   90.00
#
_symmetry.space_group_name_H-M   'P 1'
#
loop_
_entity.id
_entity.type
_entity.pdbx_description
1 polymer ?
#
loop_
_entity_poly.entity_id
_entity_poly.type
_entity_poly.pdbx_seq_one_letter_code
_entity_poly.pdbx_strand_id
1 'polypeptide(L)'
;MATLFVDADACPVKAEALRVGLRHKARVVMVSNGGIRPSAFPGAEVVVVPEGADLADKWIAERVAPGDVAVTTDLPLAARVIEAGGRVVKPNGEALTERNVGAALASRDLAADLRAADPFRQGGGRAFSNADRSRFLDALDRMLRAG
;
A
#
# COMPACT_ATOMS: atom_id res chain seq x y z
N MET A 1 -9.78 8.81 15.00
CA MET A 1 -8.37 8.90 14.58
C MET A 1 -8.09 7.77 13.59
N ALA A 2 -7.66 8.10 12.39
CA ALA A 2 -7.40 7.11 11.35
C ALA A 2 -6.11 6.33 11.64
N THR A 3 -6.08 5.08 11.24
CA THR A 3 -4.86 4.28 11.22
C THR A 3 -4.34 4.21 9.79
N LEU A 4 -3.04 4.42 9.64
CA LEU A 4 -2.34 4.28 8.38
C LEU A 4 -1.59 2.95 8.39
N PHE A 5 -2.03 2.01 7.57
CA PHE A 5 -1.36 0.72 7.40
C PHE A 5 -0.40 0.80 6.22
N VAL A 6 0.83 0.36 6.41
CA VAL A 6 1.83 0.32 5.34
C VAL A 6 2.22 -1.14 5.11
N ASP A 7 1.97 -1.62 3.90
CA ASP A 7 2.46 -2.92 3.44
C ASP A 7 3.95 -2.73 3.09
N ALA A 8 4.81 -2.98 4.06
CA ALA A 8 6.14 -2.42 4.08
C ALA A 8 7.18 -3.16 3.23
N ASP A 9 6.94 -4.42 2.91
CA ASP A 9 7.95 -5.25 2.22
C ASP A 9 8.25 -4.80 0.79
N ALA A 10 7.30 -4.12 0.14
CA ALA A 10 7.46 -3.63 -1.22
C ALA A 10 7.20 -2.12 -1.32
N CYS A 11 7.42 -1.38 -0.24
CA CYS A 11 7.10 0.04 -0.20
C CYS A 11 8.36 0.90 -0.22
N PRO A 12 8.62 1.67 -1.30
CA PRO A 12 9.78 2.56 -1.36
C PRO A 12 9.57 3.89 -0.63
N VAL A 13 8.38 4.13 -0.08
CA VAL A 13 8.00 5.40 0.55
C VAL A 13 7.66 5.23 2.05
N LYS A 14 8.29 4.30 2.73
CA LYS A 14 8.03 4.04 4.16
C LYS A 14 8.27 5.27 5.03
N ALA A 15 9.39 5.94 4.85
CA ALA A 15 9.74 7.13 5.62
C ALA A 15 8.78 8.28 5.34
N GLU A 16 8.40 8.46 4.09
CA GLU A 16 7.44 9.49 3.67
C GLU A 16 6.06 9.22 4.27
N ALA A 17 5.62 7.96 4.23
CA ALA A 17 4.33 7.56 4.82
C ALA A 17 4.30 7.85 6.31
N LEU A 18 5.37 7.51 7.03
CA LEU A 18 5.48 7.79 8.46
C LEU A 18 5.41 9.28 8.73
N ARG A 19 6.16 10.07 7.99
CA ARG A 19 6.22 11.53 8.19
C ARG A 19 4.84 12.17 8.01
N VAL A 20 4.12 11.81 6.95
CA VAL A 20 2.78 12.35 6.70
C VAL A 20 1.79 11.85 7.75
N GLY A 21 1.85 10.56 8.09
CA GLY A 21 0.99 9.99 9.12
C GLY A 21 1.14 10.69 10.47
N LEU A 22 2.37 10.92 10.90
CA LEU A 22 2.63 11.61 12.17
C LEU A 22 2.18 13.07 12.13
N ARG A 23 2.31 13.74 10.99
CA ARG A 23 1.83 15.12 10.81
C ARG A 23 0.33 15.21 11.08
N HIS A 24 -0.44 14.23 10.67
CA HIS A 24 -1.89 14.17 10.86
C HIS A 24 -2.30 13.46 12.16
N LYS A 25 -1.33 13.12 13.01
CA LYS A 25 -1.57 12.39 14.25
C LYS A 25 -2.26 11.05 14.05
N ALA A 26 -2.02 10.43 12.90
CA ALA A 26 -2.53 9.11 12.62
C ALA A 26 -1.65 8.04 13.30
N ARG A 27 -2.27 6.93 13.66
CA ARG A 27 -1.51 5.75 14.09
C ARG A 27 -0.90 5.12 12.84
N VAL A 28 0.42 4.98 12.80
CA VAL A 28 1.12 4.38 11.67
C VAL A 28 1.55 2.97 12.03
N VAL A 29 1.09 1.99 11.25
CA VAL A 29 1.42 0.58 11.46
C VAL A 29 2.10 0.04 10.21
N MET A 30 3.36 -0.35 10.34
CA MET A 30 4.12 -0.97 9.26
C MET A 30 4.10 -2.49 9.44
N VAL A 31 3.62 -3.20 8.43
CA VAL A 31 3.51 -4.66 8.46
C VAL A 31 4.56 -5.25 7.52
N SER A 32 5.37 -6.15 8.03
CA SER A 32 6.52 -6.69 7.33
C SER A 32 6.72 -8.17 7.63
N ASN A 33 7.35 -8.89 6.73
CA ASN A 33 7.79 -10.27 6.95
C ASN A 33 9.13 -10.36 7.71
N GLY A 34 9.65 -9.24 8.23
CA GLY A 34 10.81 -9.24 9.10
C GLY A 34 12.02 -8.46 8.61
N GLY A 35 11.90 -7.75 7.47
CA GLY A 35 13.01 -6.99 6.91
C GLY A 35 13.16 -5.56 7.44
N ILE A 36 12.40 -5.17 8.45
CA ILE A 36 12.38 -3.79 8.94
C ILE A 36 12.86 -3.75 10.40
N ARG A 37 13.75 -2.79 10.67
CA ARG A 37 14.15 -2.48 12.05
C ARG A 37 13.20 -1.45 12.63
N PRO A 38 12.53 -1.72 13.77
CA PRO A 38 11.65 -0.74 14.39
C PRO A 38 12.36 0.60 14.71
N SER A 39 13.64 0.56 15.05
CA SER A 39 14.43 1.77 15.35
C SER A 39 14.63 2.69 14.16
N ALA A 40 14.46 2.20 12.93
CA ALA A 40 14.56 3.01 11.72
C ALA A 40 13.32 3.88 11.50
N PHE A 41 12.20 3.57 12.15
CA PHE A 41 10.93 4.26 11.97
C PHE A 41 10.33 4.67 13.33
N PRO A 42 10.96 5.61 14.03
CA PRO A 42 10.46 6.05 15.34
C PRO A 42 9.07 6.69 15.20
N GLY A 43 8.15 6.29 16.04
CA GLY A 43 6.76 6.73 16.00
C GLY A 43 5.82 5.80 15.24
N ALA A 44 6.34 4.85 14.49
CA ALA A 44 5.55 3.80 13.86
C ALA A 44 5.51 2.55 14.73
N GLU A 45 4.39 1.81 14.65
CA GLU A 45 4.33 0.45 15.15
C GLU A 45 4.80 -0.47 14.03
N VAL A 46 5.77 -1.33 14.31
CA VAL A 46 6.24 -2.31 13.34
C VAL A 46 5.72 -3.67 13.75
N VAL A 47 4.91 -4.28 12.88
CA VAL A 47 4.35 -5.61 13.09
C VAL A 47 5.06 -6.58 12.16
N VAL A 48 5.70 -7.58 12.74
CA VAL A 48 6.38 -8.62 11.98
C VAL A 48 5.47 -9.82 11.90
N VAL A 49 5.14 -10.24 10.68
CA VAL A 49 4.36 -11.45 10.43
C VAL A 49 5.28 -12.53 9.87
N PRO A 50 4.96 -13.82 10.06
CA PRO A 50 5.76 -14.89 9.47
C PRO A 50 5.83 -14.79 7.95
N GLU A 51 6.93 -15.27 7.36
CA GLU A 51 7.00 -15.42 5.90
C GLU A 51 5.91 -16.37 5.44
N GLY A 52 5.27 -16.02 4.35
CA GLY A 52 4.21 -16.80 3.76
C GLY A 52 3.38 -15.94 2.85
N ALA A 53 2.75 -16.57 1.88
CA ALA A 53 1.89 -15.87 0.94
C ALA A 53 0.75 -15.17 1.69
N ASP A 54 0.59 -13.89 1.44
CA ASP A 54 -0.56 -13.09 1.88
C ASP A 54 -0.73 -12.90 3.39
N LEU A 55 0.27 -13.24 4.23
CA LEU A 55 0.13 -13.08 5.68
C LEU A 55 0.06 -11.62 6.10
N ALA A 56 0.89 -10.75 5.50
CA ALA A 56 0.82 -9.31 5.75
C ALA A 56 -0.52 -8.75 5.28
N ASP A 57 -0.99 -9.19 4.13
CA ASP A 57 -2.28 -8.77 3.57
C ASP A 57 -3.44 -9.16 4.47
N LYS A 58 -3.45 -10.40 4.94
CA LYS A 58 -4.47 -10.88 5.88
C LYS A 58 -4.47 -10.07 7.17
N TRP A 59 -3.29 -9.80 7.71
CA TRP A 59 -3.15 -9.05 8.94
C TRP A 59 -3.79 -7.66 8.81
N ILE A 60 -3.51 -6.97 7.72
CA ILE A 60 -4.09 -5.64 7.44
C ILE A 60 -5.59 -5.75 7.22
N ALA A 61 -6.03 -6.67 6.36
CA ALA A 61 -7.44 -6.82 6.00
C ALA A 61 -8.34 -7.10 7.20
N GLU A 62 -7.83 -7.84 8.19
CA GLU A 62 -8.56 -8.18 9.40
C GLU A 62 -8.72 -7.00 10.37
N ARG A 63 -7.90 -5.96 10.23
CA ARG A 63 -7.83 -4.86 11.20
C ARG A 63 -8.27 -3.51 10.64
N VAL A 64 -8.34 -3.37 9.33
CA VAL A 64 -8.74 -2.11 8.72
C VAL A 64 -10.20 -1.80 9.06
N ALA A 65 -10.46 -0.54 9.40
CA ALA A 65 -11.78 -0.04 9.76
C ALA A 65 -12.16 1.13 8.85
N PRO A 66 -13.45 1.52 8.80
CA PRO A 66 -13.86 2.67 8.02
C PRO A 66 -13.05 3.92 8.36
N GLY A 67 -12.56 4.63 7.34
CA GLY A 67 -11.73 5.82 7.49
C GLY A 67 -10.23 5.56 7.58
N ASP A 68 -9.81 4.31 7.70
CA ASP A 68 -8.38 3.98 7.69
C ASP A 68 -7.80 4.06 6.28
N VAL A 69 -6.48 4.20 6.18
CA VAL A 69 -5.76 4.29 4.91
C VAL A 69 -4.71 3.20 4.84
N ALA A 70 -4.58 2.56 3.70
CA ALA A 70 -3.53 1.57 3.45
C ALA A 70 -2.65 2.00 2.27
N VAL A 71 -1.35 1.78 2.40
CA VAL A 71 -0.37 1.98 1.33
C VAL A 71 0.05 0.61 0.85
N THR A 72 -0.33 0.25 -0.37
CA THR A 72 0.00 -1.05 -0.95
C THR A 72 -0.10 -1.03 -2.46
N THR A 73 0.63 -1.94 -3.11
CA THR A 73 0.48 -2.23 -4.54
C THR A 73 -0.30 -3.53 -4.77
N ASP A 74 -0.65 -4.23 -3.71
CA ASP A 74 -1.39 -5.49 -3.80
C ASP A 74 -2.87 -5.22 -4.06
N LEU A 75 -3.34 -5.61 -5.24
CA LEU A 75 -4.72 -5.33 -5.67
C LEU A 75 -5.77 -6.12 -4.88
N PRO A 76 -5.58 -7.41 -4.59
CA PRO A 76 -6.51 -8.13 -3.72
C PRO A 76 -6.63 -7.51 -2.32
N LEU A 77 -5.53 -7.08 -1.73
CA LEU A 77 -5.56 -6.38 -0.45
C LEU A 77 -6.32 -5.06 -0.57
N ALA A 78 -6.04 -4.29 -1.62
CA ALA A 78 -6.72 -3.01 -1.87
C ALA A 78 -8.25 -3.21 -1.92
N ALA A 79 -8.71 -4.24 -2.61
CA ALA A 79 -10.13 -4.54 -2.69
C ALA A 79 -10.74 -4.80 -1.30
N ARG A 80 -10.04 -5.56 -0.46
CA ARG A 80 -10.51 -5.84 0.91
C ARG A 80 -10.56 -4.61 1.78
N VAL A 81 -9.55 -3.73 1.67
CA VAL A 81 -9.52 -2.47 2.42
C VAL A 81 -10.70 -1.58 2.02
N ILE A 82 -10.96 -1.47 0.73
CA ILE A 82 -12.08 -0.65 0.21
C ILE A 82 -13.43 -1.22 0.68
N GLU A 83 -13.60 -2.54 0.65
CA GLU A 83 -14.81 -3.19 1.16
C GLU A 83 -15.04 -2.88 2.64
N ALA A 84 -13.98 -2.76 3.42
CA ALA A 84 -14.06 -2.43 4.84
C ALA A 84 -14.31 -0.94 5.11
N GLY A 85 -14.38 -0.12 4.07
CA GLY A 85 -14.60 1.33 4.20
C GLY A 85 -13.32 2.15 4.30
N GLY A 86 -12.17 1.52 4.09
CA GLY A 86 -10.87 2.20 4.06
C GLY A 86 -10.55 2.78 2.69
N ARG A 87 -9.44 3.50 2.63
CA ARG A 87 -8.90 4.07 1.40
C ARG A 87 -7.53 3.48 1.11
N VAL A 88 -7.16 3.41 -0.16
CA VAL A 88 -5.89 2.84 -0.59
C VAL A 88 -5.16 3.80 -1.49
N VAL A 89 -3.86 3.93 -1.26
CA VAL A 89 -2.95 4.69 -2.13
C VAL A 89 -1.74 3.82 -2.45
N LYS A 90 -1.33 3.85 -3.72
CA LYS A 90 -0.09 3.20 -4.15
C LYS A 90 1.11 4.08 -3.83
N PRO A 91 2.32 3.51 -3.73
CA PRO A 91 3.54 4.29 -3.51
C PRO A 91 3.80 5.40 -4.54
N ASN A 92 3.24 5.27 -5.74
CA ASN A 92 3.36 6.29 -6.79
C ASN A 92 2.32 7.42 -6.68
N GLY A 93 1.46 7.39 -5.65
CA GLY A 93 0.44 8.40 -5.44
C GLY A 93 -0.91 8.11 -6.08
N GLU A 94 -1.04 7.03 -6.82
CA GLU A 94 -2.33 6.66 -7.41
C GLU A 94 -3.30 6.16 -6.33
N ALA A 95 -4.44 6.82 -6.19
CA ALA A 95 -5.50 6.37 -5.30
C ALA A 95 -6.27 5.22 -5.95
N LEU A 96 -6.47 4.15 -5.20
CA LEU A 96 -7.25 3.02 -5.66
C LEU A 96 -8.69 3.14 -5.14
N THR A 97 -9.65 2.98 -6.04
CA THR A 97 -11.08 3.00 -5.74
C THR A 97 -11.69 1.66 -6.14
N GLU A 98 -12.90 1.39 -5.70
CA GLU A 98 -13.61 0.17 -6.08
C GLU A 98 -13.62 -0.01 -7.61
N ARG A 99 -13.86 1.08 -8.32
CA ARG A 99 -13.93 1.07 -9.79
C ARG A 99 -12.58 0.77 -10.44
N ASN A 100 -11.52 1.47 -10.05
CA ASN A 100 -10.22 1.28 -10.70
C ASN A 100 -9.50 0.00 -10.23
N VAL A 101 -9.80 -0.50 -9.04
CA VAL A 101 -9.28 -1.79 -8.58
C VAL A 101 -9.83 -2.92 -9.44
N GLY A 102 -11.13 -2.89 -9.76
CA GLY A 102 -11.72 -3.88 -10.66
C GLY A 102 -11.07 -3.86 -12.04
N ALA A 103 -10.87 -2.68 -12.60
CA ALA A 103 -10.21 -2.52 -13.90
C ALA A 103 -8.74 -2.97 -13.84
N ALA A 104 -8.02 -2.64 -12.76
CA ALA A 104 -6.63 -3.03 -12.58
C ALA A 104 -6.47 -4.54 -12.41
N LEU A 105 -7.38 -5.20 -11.70
CA LEU A 105 -7.38 -6.66 -11.56
C LEU A 105 -7.59 -7.34 -12.92
N ALA A 106 -8.53 -6.85 -13.71
CA ALA A 106 -8.76 -7.37 -15.05
C ALA A 106 -7.53 -7.19 -15.95
N SER A 107 -6.88 -6.04 -15.90
CA SER A 107 -5.66 -5.77 -16.65
C SER A 107 -4.49 -6.65 -16.18
N ARG A 108 -4.39 -6.90 -14.88
CA ARG A 108 -3.39 -7.79 -14.31
C ARG A 108 -3.55 -9.22 -14.82
N ASP A 109 -4.78 -9.74 -14.87
CA ASP A 109 -5.07 -11.06 -15.36
C ASP A 109 -4.71 -11.18 -16.84
N LEU A 110 -5.07 -10.18 -17.65
CA LEU A 110 -4.71 -10.13 -19.05
C LEU A 110 -3.20 -10.09 -19.25
N ALA A 111 -2.49 -9.28 -18.49
CA ALA A 111 -1.04 -9.19 -18.56
C ALA A 111 -0.36 -10.51 -18.16
N ALA A 112 -0.90 -11.22 -17.17
CA ALA A 112 -0.41 -12.55 -16.80
C ALA A 112 -0.59 -13.56 -17.92
N ASP A 113 -1.74 -13.54 -18.59
CA ASP A 113 -2.01 -14.40 -19.74
C ASP A 113 -1.05 -14.09 -20.89
N LEU A 114 -0.79 -12.82 -21.16
CA LEU A 114 0.14 -12.41 -22.22
C LEU A 114 1.58 -12.83 -21.89
N ARG A 115 2.00 -12.74 -20.64
CA ARG A 115 3.32 -13.22 -20.22
C ARG A 115 3.47 -14.72 -20.31
N ALA A 116 2.42 -15.46 -20.03
CA ALA A 116 2.41 -16.90 -20.18
C ALA A 116 2.53 -17.31 -21.66
N ALA A 117 1.95 -16.54 -22.57
CA ALA A 117 2.03 -16.77 -24.01
C ALA A 117 3.38 -16.34 -24.60
N ASP A 118 4.06 -15.38 -24.00
CA ASP A 118 5.37 -14.87 -24.46
C ASP A 118 6.31 -14.72 -23.25
N PRO A 119 7.05 -15.80 -22.89
CA PRO A 119 7.94 -15.78 -21.72
C PRO A 119 9.14 -14.84 -21.88
N PHE A 120 9.44 -14.37 -23.08
CA PHE A 120 10.54 -13.43 -23.33
C PHE A 120 10.11 -11.99 -23.24
N ARG A 121 8.82 -11.72 -23.10
CA ARG A 121 8.32 -10.37 -22.93
C ARG A 121 8.66 -9.89 -21.50
N GLN A 122 9.55 -8.91 -21.43
CA GLN A 122 9.85 -8.29 -20.16
C GLN A 122 8.69 -7.38 -19.75
N GLY A 123 8.05 -7.67 -18.63
CA GLY A 123 7.09 -6.79 -18.03
C GLY A 123 7.80 -5.52 -17.57
N GLY A 124 7.74 -4.48 -18.39
CA GLY A 124 8.39 -3.23 -18.09
C GLY A 124 7.61 -2.43 -17.07
N GLY A 125 7.89 -2.61 -15.78
CA GLY A 125 7.52 -1.63 -14.78
C GLY A 125 8.46 -0.44 -14.90
N ARG A 126 7.89 0.77 -14.94
CA ARG A 126 8.69 1.99 -14.87
C ARG A 126 9.40 2.06 -13.51
N ALA A 127 10.65 2.46 -13.49
CA ALA A 127 11.39 2.69 -12.25
C ALA A 127 10.70 3.76 -11.40
N PHE A 128 10.70 3.58 -10.09
CA PHE A 128 10.16 4.54 -9.15
C PHE A 128 10.96 5.86 -9.20
N SER A 129 10.26 6.98 -9.36
CA SER A 129 10.88 8.29 -9.57
C SER A 129 10.59 9.26 -8.42
N ASN A 130 11.34 10.38 -8.40
CA ASN A 130 11.05 11.45 -7.44
C ASN A 130 9.69 12.09 -7.70
N ALA A 131 9.21 12.11 -8.94
CA ALA A 131 7.87 12.57 -9.28
C ALA A 131 6.80 11.66 -8.66
N ASP A 132 7.03 10.35 -8.69
CA ASP A 132 6.14 9.38 -8.03
C ASP A 132 6.08 9.64 -6.52
N ARG A 133 7.23 9.88 -5.91
CA ARG A 133 7.34 10.19 -4.48
C ARG A 133 6.57 11.46 -4.11
N SER A 134 6.69 12.50 -4.91
CA SER A 134 5.95 13.76 -4.71
C SER A 134 4.45 13.56 -4.83
N ARG A 135 4.01 12.80 -5.81
CA ARG A 135 2.58 12.47 -5.97
C ARG A 135 2.05 11.68 -4.79
N PHE A 136 2.86 10.76 -4.26
CA PHE A 136 2.49 9.99 -3.08
C PHE A 136 2.29 10.88 -1.86
N LEU A 137 3.24 11.78 -1.61
CA LEU A 137 3.15 12.70 -0.48
C LEU A 137 1.88 13.55 -0.55
N ASP A 138 1.57 14.10 -1.72
CA ASP A 138 0.36 14.91 -1.92
C ASP A 138 -0.91 14.09 -1.75
N ALA A 139 -0.95 12.89 -2.32
CA ALA A 139 -2.13 12.03 -2.26
C ALA A 139 -2.41 11.57 -0.83
N LEU A 140 -1.40 11.14 -0.11
CA LEU A 140 -1.55 10.67 1.27
C LEU A 140 -1.96 11.82 2.19
N ASP A 141 -1.35 12.98 2.02
CA ASP A 141 -1.70 14.18 2.80
C ASP A 141 -3.19 14.53 2.62
N ARG A 142 -3.67 14.50 1.38
CA ARG A 142 -5.10 14.77 1.10
C ARG A 142 -6.02 13.73 1.72
N MET A 143 -5.65 12.46 1.66
CA MET A 143 -6.47 11.39 2.24
C MET A 143 -6.58 11.52 3.76
N LEU A 144 -5.48 11.79 4.44
CA LEU A 144 -5.47 11.93 5.89
C LEU A 144 -6.14 13.23 6.34
N ARG A 145 -6.07 14.28 5.54
CA ARG A 145 -6.76 15.55 5.82
C ARG A 145 -8.27 15.39 5.72
N ALA A 146 -8.75 14.60 4.77
CA ALA A 146 -10.18 14.38 4.54
C ALA A 146 -10.82 13.43 5.56
N GLY A 147 -9.98 12.63 6.21
CA GLY A 147 -10.41 11.70 7.26
C GLY A 147 -10.61 12.43 8.60
#